data_2da3e9867ff085ede594415a58223fad
#
_entry.id   2da3e9867ff085ede594415a58223fad
#
_cell.length_a   1.000
_cell.length_b   1.000
_cell.length_c   1.000
_cell.angle_alpha   90.00
_cell.angle_beta   90.00
_cell.angle_gamma   90.00
#
_symmetry.space_group_name_H-M   'P 1'
#
loop_
_entity.id
_entity.type
_entity.pdbx_description
1 polymer ?
#
loop_
_entity_poly.entity_id
_entity_poly.type
_entity_poly.pdbx_seq_one_letter_code
_entity_poly.pdbx_strand_id
1 'polypeptide(L)'
;MLIEKIRHDMQEAKKNKEVLKANLLSTLYAEIFTLSKSGKELTEDDEIKIIKKFIKNIDETLSLEITDEQKSKLNSEKEILEIYLPNQLSKEETEKIVDEMLLQGKVMKDIMAFFKENYTGRYDGRTVSEIIRAKQS
;
A
#
# COMPACT_ATOMS: atom_id res chain seq x y z
N MET A 1 17.73 2.49 4.64
CA MET A 1 16.73 1.54 4.15
C MET A 1 15.49 1.60 5.04
N LEU A 2 14.37 1.11 4.57
CA LEU A 2 13.09 1.18 5.31
C LEU A 2 13.08 0.38 6.61
N ILE A 3 13.83 -0.72 6.68
CA ILE A 3 13.86 -1.57 7.87
C ILE A 3 14.25 -0.81 9.14
N GLU A 4 15.17 0.13 9.03
CA GLU A 4 15.62 0.93 10.17
C GLU A 4 14.52 1.88 10.64
N LYS A 5 13.84 2.50 9.71
CA LYS A 5 12.70 3.39 10.01
C LYS A 5 11.55 2.61 10.64
N ILE A 6 11.25 1.44 10.08
CA ILE A 6 10.20 0.56 10.60
C ILE A 6 10.52 0.15 12.02
N ARG A 7 11.77 -0.23 12.29
CA ARG A 7 12.21 -0.59 13.64
C ARG A 7 12.03 0.57 14.63
N HIS A 8 12.45 1.76 14.23
CA HIS A 8 12.30 2.96 15.05
C HIS A 8 10.82 3.24 15.35
N ASP A 9 9.98 3.22 14.31
CA ASP A 9 8.55 3.50 14.45
C ASP A 9 7.86 2.44 15.31
N MET A 10 8.29 1.18 15.19
CA MET A 10 7.80 0.08 16.03
C MET A 10 8.09 0.34 17.50
N GLN A 11 9.32 0.74 17.82
CA GLN A 11 9.72 1.03 19.19
C GLN A 11 8.95 2.22 19.76
N GLU A 12 8.77 3.27 18.95
CA GLU A 12 7.98 4.44 19.35
C GLU A 12 6.51 4.07 19.59
N ALA A 13 5.94 3.23 18.73
CA ALA A 13 4.56 2.76 18.90
C ALA A 13 4.39 1.96 20.21
N LYS A 14 5.36 1.11 20.54
CA LYS A 14 5.36 0.37 21.82
C LYS A 14 5.43 1.32 23.00
N LYS A 15 6.28 2.32 22.93
CA LYS A 15 6.46 3.33 23.96
C LYS A 15 5.19 4.14 24.19
N ASN A 16 4.49 4.48 23.10
CA ASN A 16 3.27 5.27 23.14
C ASN A 16 2.01 4.43 23.32
N LYS A 17 2.16 3.13 23.54
CA LYS A 17 1.06 2.18 23.74
C LYS A 17 0.09 2.10 22.56
N GLU A 18 0.57 2.34 21.36
CA GLU A 18 -0.17 2.16 20.12
C GLU A 18 -0.11 0.69 19.70
N VAL A 19 -0.95 -0.13 20.31
CA VAL A 19 -0.89 -1.59 20.19
C VAL A 19 -1.05 -2.08 18.76
N LEU A 20 -2.02 -1.56 18.04
CA LEU A 20 -2.26 -1.94 16.64
C LEU A 20 -1.03 -1.68 15.78
N LYS A 21 -0.50 -0.48 15.86
CA LYS A 21 0.67 -0.06 15.08
C LYS A 21 1.91 -0.86 15.47
N ALA A 22 2.13 -1.05 16.77
CA ALA A 22 3.27 -1.81 17.26
C ALA A 22 3.24 -3.26 16.78
N ASN A 23 2.08 -3.92 16.84
CA ASN A 23 1.93 -5.30 16.40
C ASN A 23 2.12 -5.44 14.90
N LEU A 24 1.54 -4.54 14.12
CA LEU A 24 1.67 -4.54 12.66
C LEU A 24 3.14 -4.36 12.25
N LEU A 25 3.81 -3.36 12.81
CA LEU A 25 5.21 -3.07 12.49
C LEU A 25 6.15 -4.17 12.97
N SER A 26 5.82 -4.84 14.08
CA SER A 26 6.60 -6.00 14.55
C SER A 26 6.54 -7.15 13.55
N THR A 27 5.35 -7.44 13.02
CA THR A 27 5.16 -8.49 12.01
C THR A 27 5.89 -8.14 10.72
N LEU A 28 5.75 -6.90 10.27
CA LEU A 28 6.43 -6.41 9.06
C LEU A 28 7.95 -6.46 9.22
N TYR A 29 8.46 -5.98 10.35
CA TYR A 29 9.88 -6.01 10.66
C TYR A 29 10.43 -7.44 10.63
N ALA A 30 9.71 -8.37 11.25
CA ALA A 30 10.13 -9.79 11.31
C ALA A 30 10.25 -10.38 9.90
N GLU A 31 9.32 -10.12 9.01
CA GLU A 31 9.40 -10.61 7.63
C GLU A 31 10.58 -10.04 6.86
N ILE A 32 10.79 -8.74 6.97
CA ILE A 32 11.92 -8.07 6.29
C ILE A 32 13.25 -8.59 6.86
N PHE A 33 13.33 -8.72 8.18
CA PHE A 33 14.52 -9.22 8.86
C PHE A 33 14.85 -10.65 8.45
N THR A 34 13.85 -11.52 8.36
CA THR A 34 14.01 -12.89 7.89
C THR A 34 14.57 -12.92 6.47
N LEU A 35 14.06 -12.08 5.59
CA LEU A 35 14.55 -11.98 4.21
C LEU A 35 16.02 -11.52 4.19
N SER A 36 16.38 -10.58 5.06
CA SER A 36 17.77 -10.07 5.12
C SER A 36 18.77 -11.15 5.51
N LYS A 37 18.32 -12.20 6.20
CA LYS A 37 19.18 -13.31 6.65
C LYS A 37 19.22 -14.49 5.68
N SER A 38 18.50 -14.41 4.56
CA SER A 38 18.43 -15.51 3.60
C SER A 38 19.67 -15.65 2.71
N GLY A 39 20.70 -14.83 2.94
CA GLY A 39 21.92 -14.84 2.14
C GLY A 39 21.88 -13.94 0.91
N LYS A 40 20.74 -13.33 0.66
CA LYS A 40 20.55 -12.33 -0.40
C LYS A 40 20.75 -10.94 0.18
N GLU A 41 21.39 -10.06 -0.58
CA GLU A 41 21.48 -8.67 -0.20
C GLU A 41 20.08 -8.04 -0.27
N LEU A 42 19.62 -7.49 0.86
CA LEU A 42 18.31 -6.85 0.93
C LEU A 42 18.35 -5.50 0.24
N THR A 43 17.46 -5.29 -0.73
CA THR A 43 17.31 -4.00 -1.39
C THR A 43 16.05 -3.30 -0.89
N GLU A 44 15.97 -1.99 -1.11
CA GLU A 44 14.78 -1.22 -0.77
C GLU A 44 13.56 -1.72 -1.58
N ASP A 45 13.78 -2.14 -2.83
CA ASP A 45 12.72 -2.75 -3.64
C ASP A 45 12.15 -4.00 -3.01
N ASP A 46 12.99 -4.82 -2.37
CA ASP A 46 12.54 -6.02 -1.66
C ASP A 46 11.66 -5.65 -0.47
N GLU A 47 12.04 -4.61 0.26
CA GLU A 47 11.25 -4.09 1.39
C GLU A 47 9.88 -3.59 0.91
N ILE A 48 9.87 -2.84 -0.19
CA ILE A 48 8.63 -2.32 -0.79
C ILE A 48 7.71 -3.47 -1.23
N LYS A 49 8.26 -4.53 -1.82
CA LYS A 49 7.48 -5.71 -2.22
C LYS A 49 6.79 -6.37 -1.04
N ILE A 50 7.46 -6.46 0.09
CA ILE A 50 6.88 -7.03 1.32
C ILE A 50 5.73 -6.16 1.82
N ILE A 51 5.93 -4.84 1.85
CA ILE A 51 4.90 -3.90 2.27
C ILE A 51 3.66 -4.00 1.35
N LYS A 52 3.88 -4.07 0.05
CA LYS A 52 2.78 -4.23 -0.91
C LYS A 52 2.04 -5.54 -0.73
N LYS A 53 2.74 -6.61 -0.39
CA LYS A 53 2.13 -7.91 -0.09
C LYS A 53 1.19 -7.80 1.11
N PHE A 54 1.61 -7.09 2.14
CA PHE A 54 0.77 -6.85 3.33
C PHE A 54 -0.48 -6.05 2.95
N ILE A 55 -0.33 -5.00 2.15
CA ILE A 55 -1.44 -4.17 1.68
C ILE A 55 -2.40 -5.00 0.82
N LYS A 56 -1.88 -5.82 -0.07
CA LYS A 56 -2.69 -6.70 -0.91
C LYS A 56 -3.53 -7.66 -0.07
N ASN A 57 -2.92 -8.26 0.96
CA ASN A 57 -3.63 -9.15 1.87
C ASN A 57 -4.75 -8.41 2.62
N ILE A 58 -4.50 -7.18 3.01
CA ILE A 58 -5.52 -6.33 3.66
C ILE A 58 -6.67 -6.06 2.68
N ASP A 59 -6.36 -5.68 1.44
CA ASP A 59 -7.37 -5.39 0.43
C ASP A 59 -8.23 -6.63 0.11
N GLU A 60 -7.61 -7.80 0.04
CA GLU A 60 -8.33 -9.05 -0.17
C GLU A 60 -9.30 -9.34 0.98
N THR A 61 -8.85 -9.10 2.22
CA THR A 61 -9.71 -9.27 3.40
C THR A 61 -10.83 -8.25 3.42
N LEU A 62 -10.57 -7.00 3.03
CA LEU A 62 -11.58 -5.94 2.94
C LEU A 62 -12.68 -6.26 1.92
N SER A 63 -12.39 -7.11 0.93
CA SER A 63 -13.38 -7.51 -0.07
C SER A 63 -14.34 -8.59 0.45
N LEU A 64 -14.06 -9.18 1.61
CA LEU A 64 -14.88 -10.20 2.23
C LEU A 64 -15.99 -9.57 3.10
N GLU A 65 -16.97 -10.37 3.49
CA GLU A 65 -17.97 -9.93 4.46
C GLU A 65 -17.36 -9.92 5.85
N ILE A 66 -17.07 -8.71 6.34
CA ILE A 66 -16.49 -8.51 7.66
C ILE A 66 -17.24 -7.39 8.37
N THR A 67 -17.03 -7.29 9.68
CA THR A 67 -17.68 -6.25 10.50
C THR A 67 -17.09 -4.87 10.21
N ASP A 68 -17.83 -3.82 10.53
CA ASP A 68 -17.34 -2.44 10.39
C ASP A 68 -16.12 -2.19 11.26
N GLU A 69 -16.06 -2.81 12.44
CA GLU A 69 -14.90 -2.74 13.33
C GLU A 69 -13.66 -3.34 12.68
N GLN A 70 -13.80 -4.50 12.03
CA GLN A 70 -12.70 -5.14 11.29
C GLN A 70 -12.25 -4.29 10.11
N LYS A 71 -13.19 -3.69 9.38
CA LYS A 71 -12.87 -2.78 8.25
C LYS A 71 -12.07 -1.58 8.73
N SER A 72 -12.49 -0.97 9.84
CA SER A 72 -11.82 0.19 10.41
C SER A 72 -10.39 -0.16 10.80
N LYS A 73 -10.19 -1.32 11.46
CA LYS A 73 -8.88 -1.80 11.85
C LYS A 73 -7.98 -2.01 10.63
N LEU A 74 -8.49 -2.70 9.61
CA LEU A 74 -7.73 -2.99 8.39
C LEU A 74 -7.37 -1.72 7.63
N ASN A 75 -8.28 -0.76 7.55
CA ASN A 75 -7.99 0.52 6.91
C ASN A 75 -6.91 1.29 7.64
N SER A 76 -6.90 1.25 8.99
CA SER A 76 -5.86 1.88 9.80
C SER A 76 -4.50 1.21 9.55
N GLU A 77 -4.47 -0.13 9.47
CA GLU A 77 -3.25 -0.87 9.14
C GLU A 77 -2.72 -0.49 7.75
N LYS A 78 -3.61 -0.37 6.78
CA LYS A 78 -3.25 0.02 5.42
C LYS A 78 -2.62 1.42 5.39
N GLU A 79 -3.20 2.38 6.10
CA GLU A 79 -2.65 3.73 6.19
C GLU A 79 -1.24 3.74 6.79
N ILE A 80 -1.02 2.93 7.83
CA ILE A 80 0.30 2.82 8.47
C ILE A 80 1.34 2.29 7.46
N LEU A 81 0.97 1.29 6.68
CA LEU A 81 1.86 0.69 5.68
C LEU A 81 2.16 1.64 4.52
N GLU A 82 1.18 2.39 4.08
CA GLU A 82 1.32 3.29 2.93
C GLU A 82 2.36 4.39 3.14
N ILE A 83 2.60 4.83 4.39
CA ILE A 83 3.61 5.87 4.65
C ILE A 83 5.04 5.43 4.30
N TYR A 84 5.29 4.13 4.22
CA TYR A 84 6.60 3.61 3.85
C TYR A 84 6.81 3.46 2.35
N LEU A 85 5.75 3.60 1.56
CA LEU A 85 5.86 3.51 0.11
C LEU A 85 6.37 4.84 -0.47
N PRO A 86 7.24 4.79 -1.50
CA PRO A 86 7.81 6.01 -2.06
C PRO A 86 6.79 6.75 -2.93
N ASN A 87 6.76 8.07 -2.79
CA ASN A 87 6.05 8.98 -3.69
C ASN A 87 4.66 8.52 -4.12
N GLN A 88 3.80 8.16 -3.16
CA GLN A 88 2.43 7.77 -3.45
C GLN A 88 1.67 8.91 -4.13
N LEU A 89 0.94 8.58 -5.19
CA LEU A 89 0.07 9.54 -5.85
C LEU A 89 -1.10 9.87 -4.94
N SER A 90 -1.42 11.16 -4.81
CA SER A 90 -2.62 11.59 -4.13
C SER A 90 -3.85 11.19 -4.94
N LYS A 91 -5.03 11.20 -4.31
CA LYS A 91 -6.28 10.95 -5.01
C LYS A 91 -6.48 11.95 -6.15
N GLU A 92 -6.15 13.22 -5.90
CA GLU A 92 -6.27 14.30 -6.90
C GLU A 92 -5.34 14.08 -8.09
N GLU A 93 -4.09 13.70 -7.83
CA GLU A 93 -3.14 13.40 -8.90
C GLU A 93 -3.58 12.19 -9.71
N THR A 94 -4.06 11.14 -9.05
CA THR A 94 -4.58 9.94 -9.69
C THR A 94 -5.78 10.29 -10.57
N GLU A 95 -6.71 11.07 -10.05
CA GLU A 95 -7.90 11.50 -10.79
C GLU A 95 -7.55 12.29 -12.03
N LYS A 96 -6.59 13.19 -11.94
CA LYS A 96 -6.11 13.99 -13.06
C LYS A 96 -5.55 13.11 -14.18
N ILE A 97 -4.75 12.12 -13.82
CA ILE A 97 -4.17 11.18 -14.79
C ILE A 97 -5.28 10.37 -15.46
N VAL A 98 -6.23 9.88 -14.68
CA VAL A 98 -7.37 9.12 -15.20
C VAL A 98 -8.19 9.97 -16.17
N ASP A 99 -8.49 11.22 -15.81
CA ASP A 99 -9.24 12.14 -16.69
C ASP A 99 -8.56 12.33 -18.03
N GLU A 100 -7.26 12.57 -18.04
CA GLU A 100 -6.49 12.76 -19.27
C GLU A 100 -6.57 11.52 -20.14
N MET A 101 -6.46 10.35 -19.58
CA MET A 101 -6.50 9.10 -20.34
C MET A 101 -7.90 8.80 -20.88
N LEU A 102 -8.95 9.09 -20.11
CA LEU A 102 -10.33 8.94 -20.59
C LEU A 102 -10.63 9.88 -21.74
N LEU A 103 -10.10 11.09 -21.69
CA LEU A 103 -10.24 12.06 -22.80
C LEU A 103 -9.55 11.56 -24.09
N GLN A 104 -8.53 10.74 -23.96
CA GLN A 104 -7.83 10.11 -25.07
C GLN A 104 -8.55 8.87 -25.61
N GLY A 105 -9.67 8.50 -25.01
CA GLY A 105 -10.43 7.32 -25.40
C GLY A 105 -9.89 6.00 -24.83
N LYS A 106 -9.03 6.07 -23.81
CA LYS A 106 -8.50 4.88 -23.18
C LYS A 106 -9.55 4.19 -22.31
N VAL A 107 -9.51 2.87 -22.28
CA VAL A 107 -10.41 2.07 -21.45
C VAL A 107 -9.72 1.67 -20.14
N MET A 108 -10.49 1.12 -19.18
CA MET A 108 -9.98 0.74 -17.87
C MET A 108 -8.71 -0.12 -17.96
N LYS A 109 -8.70 -1.12 -18.85
CA LYS A 109 -7.56 -2.02 -19.02
C LYS A 109 -6.28 -1.25 -19.38
N ASP A 110 -6.38 -0.30 -20.30
CA ASP A 110 -5.25 0.52 -20.74
C ASP A 110 -4.76 1.44 -19.63
N ILE A 111 -5.70 2.02 -18.88
CA ILE A 111 -5.39 2.93 -17.78
C ILE A 111 -4.67 2.18 -16.65
N MET A 112 -5.18 1.00 -16.29
CA MET A 112 -4.55 0.17 -15.26
C MET A 112 -3.14 -0.26 -15.67
N ALA A 113 -2.95 -0.63 -16.94
CA ALA A 113 -1.64 -0.99 -17.48
C ALA A 113 -0.67 0.20 -17.43
N PHE A 114 -1.15 1.40 -17.76
CA PHE A 114 -0.35 2.63 -17.69
C PHE A 114 0.17 2.88 -16.27
N PHE A 115 -0.69 2.79 -15.27
CA PHE A 115 -0.28 2.96 -13.87
C PHE A 115 0.73 1.91 -13.45
N LYS A 116 0.53 0.67 -13.86
CA LYS A 116 1.44 -0.42 -13.53
C LYS A 116 2.83 -0.19 -14.13
N GLU A 117 2.92 0.31 -15.35
CA GLU A 117 4.20 0.55 -16.03
C GLU A 117 4.91 1.81 -15.53
N ASN A 118 4.18 2.90 -15.31
CA ASN A 118 4.76 4.21 -15.05
C ASN A 118 4.78 4.60 -13.57
N TYR A 119 3.88 4.05 -12.78
CA TYR A 119 3.73 4.42 -11.37
C TYR A 119 3.78 3.20 -10.45
N THR A 120 4.58 2.20 -10.80
CA THR A 120 4.72 0.98 -10.01
C THR A 120 4.99 1.30 -8.53
N GLY A 121 4.10 0.84 -7.64
CA GLY A 121 4.24 1.06 -6.21
C GLY A 121 3.83 2.44 -5.72
N ARG A 122 3.41 3.32 -6.63
CA ARG A 122 3.04 4.70 -6.30
C ARG A 122 1.55 4.95 -6.37
N TYR A 123 0.77 3.96 -6.72
CA TYR A 123 -0.68 4.08 -6.87
C TYR A 123 -1.40 2.95 -6.15
N ASP A 124 -2.68 3.19 -5.83
CA ASP A 124 -3.58 2.18 -5.29
C ASP A 124 -4.52 1.75 -6.42
N GLY A 125 -4.42 0.49 -6.87
CA GLY A 125 -5.24 -0.04 -7.96
C GLY A 125 -6.72 0.07 -7.70
N ARG A 126 -7.15 -0.07 -6.45
CA ARG A 126 -8.56 0.08 -6.06
C ARG A 126 -9.04 1.51 -6.24
N THR A 127 -8.24 2.48 -5.82
CA THR A 127 -8.56 3.91 -5.99
C THR A 127 -8.68 4.26 -7.48
N VAL A 128 -7.75 3.79 -8.30
CA VAL A 128 -7.80 4.01 -9.75
C VAL A 128 -9.09 3.43 -10.34
N SER A 129 -9.40 2.19 -9.99
CA SER A 129 -10.60 1.49 -10.47
C SER A 129 -11.89 2.23 -10.07
N GLU A 130 -11.98 2.68 -8.83
CA GLU A 130 -13.14 3.43 -8.32
C GLU A 130 -13.31 4.76 -9.06
N ILE A 131 -12.23 5.47 -9.29
CA ILE A 131 -12.27 6.74 -10.04
C ILE A 131 -12.76 6.52 -11.47
N ILE A 132 -12.24 5.50 -12.15
CA ILE A 132 -12.65 5.18 -13.51
C ILE A 132 -14.14 4.86 -13.56
N ARG A 133 -14.63 4.04 -12.65
CA ARG A 133 -16.05 3.66 -12.59
C ARG A 133 -16.94 4.88 -12.34
N ALA A 134 -16.53 5.75 -11.41
CA ALA A 134 -17.31 6.94 -11.09
C ALA A 134 -17.43 7.87 -12.29
N LYS A 135 -16.38 7.98 -13.11
CA LYS A 135 -16.38 8.86 -14.28
C LYS A 135 -17.09 8.28 -15.50
N GLN A 136 -17.25 6.96 -15.54
CA GLN A 136 -17.95 6.27 -16.62
C GLN A 136 -19.42 6.01 -16.33
N SER A 137 -19.85 6.28 -15.12
CA SER A 137 -21.27 6.08 -14.72
C SER A 137 -22.18 7.15 -15.29
#